data_7640e5ace70d48d037461dc7964ae97a
#
_entry.id   7640e5ace70d48d037461dc7964ae97a
#
_cell.length_a   1.000
_cell.length_b   1.000
_cell.length_c   1.000
_cell.angle_alpha   90.00
_cell.angle_beta   90.00
_cell.angle_gamma   90.00
#
_symmetry.space_group_name_H-M   'P 1'
#
loop_
_entity.id
_entity.type
_entity.pdbx_description
1 polymer ?
#
loop_
_entity_poly.entity_id
_entity_poly.type
_entity_poly.pdbx_seq_one_letter_code
_entity_poly.pdbx_strand_id
1 'polypeptide(L)'
;KLKEYSNKAEENNYFENKIKNARKHFKTEDPEFLRDLFIRNIIYIRQTCNYYNLALNGAYKKDAIDTEYKNIMPSNKHGTKPKPSEWFSLHSQKIIVEDYLYRPSQYDEEQKIITYNNKKYLNSYKPNIIDAVPGDTKMFDELLDLLFPDVEIKEKVLDWYCHIIQKPGDKIRYAILLYSPEQQLGKGSLFGLMRKILGSNNTMEIDFGEALDKAKGFLNKQLVLIDELKSDEKYNTNKKLVNMLKRLITEENHGTREL
;
A
#
# COMPACT_ATOMS: atom_id res chain seq x y z
N LYS A 1 3.92 -13.04 27.06
CA LYS A 1 4.21 -12.00 26.03
C LYS A 1 5.29 -12.47 25.05
N LEU A 2 6.46 -12.96 25.46
CA LEU A 2 7.47 -13.56 24.56
C LEU A 2 6.96 -14.81 23.84
N LYS A 3 6.07 -15.59 24.45
CA LYS A 3 5.38 -16.74 23.80
C LYS A 3 4.35 -16.32 22.74
N GLU A 4 3.72 -15.14 22.85
CA GLU A 4 2.80 -14.62 21.82
C GLU A 4 3.56 -14.10 20.59
N TYR A 5 4.76 -13.51 20.79
CA TYR A 5 5.66 -13.13 19.68
C TYR A 5 6.21 -14.35 18.93
N SER A 6 6.53 -15.40 19.66
CA SER A 6 6.90 -16.71 19.09
C SER A 6 5.76 -17.26 18.23
N ASN A 7 4.52 -17.19 18.70
CA ASN A 7 3.37 -17.71 17.98
C ASN A 7 3.06 -16.94 16.68
N LYS A 8 3.18 -15.60 16.65
CA LYS A 8 2.98 -14.83 15.40
C LYS A 8 4.13 -15.00 14.40
N ALA A 9 5.38 -15.10 14.88
CA ALA A 9 6.51 -15.47 14.03
C ALA A 9 6.37 -16.92 13.52
N GLU A 10 5.80 -17.80 14.32
CA GLU A 10 5.45 -19.17 13.94
C GLU A 10 4.26 -19.22 12.99
N GLU A 11 3.25 -18.32 13.10
CA GLU A 11 2.16 -18.20 12.14
C GLU A 11 2.63 -17.66 10.79
N ASN A 12 3.47 -16.65 10.76
CA ASN A 12 4.09 -16.16 9.50
C ASN A 12 5.00 -17.24 8.90
N ASN A 13 5.83 -17.90 9.71
CA ASN A 13 6.58 -19.07 9.27
C ASN A 13 5.67 -20.25 8.89
N TYR A 14 4.52 -20.41 9.51
CA TYR A 14 3.53 -21.42 9.17
C TYR A 14 2.90 -21.14 7.80
N PHE A 15 2.56 -19.90 7.45
CA PHE A 15 2.08 -19.54 6.12
C PHE A 15 3.17 -19.64 5.06
N GLU A 16 4.38 -19.15 5.33
CA GLU A 16 5.52 -19.34 4.43
C GLU A 16 5.89 -20.82 4.28
N ASN A 17 5.84 -21.59 5.35
CA ASN A 17 6.05 -23.05 5.31
C ASN A 17 4.88 -23.80 4.66
N LYS A 18 3.62 -23.36 4.81
CA LYS A 18 2.50 -23.89 4.02
C LYS A 18 2.65 -23.60 2.54
N ILE A 19 3.10 -22.41 2.15
CA ILE A 19 3.39 -22.03 0.77
C ILE A 19 4.60 -22.82 0.25
N LYS A 20 5.64 -22.96 1.06
CA LYS A 20 6.84 -23.75 0.72
C LYS A 20 6.55 -25.26 0.68
N ASN A 21 5.71 -25.72 1.57
CA ASN A 21 5.21 -27.09 1.61
C ASN A 21 4.16 -27.33 0.51
N ALA A 22 3.26 -26.38 0.21
CA ALA A 22 2.41 -26.47 -0.97
C ALA A 22 3.27 -26.57 -2.24
N ARG A 23 4.34 -25.79 -2.40
CA ARG A 23 5.31 -25.96 -3.51
C ARG A 23 5.98 -27.35 -3.51
N LYS A 24 6.22 -27.95 -2.35
CA LYS A 24 6.81 -29.29 -2.19
C LYS A 24 5.79 -30.40 -2.34
N HIS A 25 4.53 -30.16 -1.95
CA HIS A 25 3.39 -31.08 -2.02
C HIS A 25 2.61 -31.01 -3.34
N PHE A 26 2.93 -30.12 -4.27
CA PHE A 26 2.38 -30.09 -5.63
C PHE A 26 2.49 -31.45 -6.37
N LYS A 27 3.25 -32.38 -5.83
CA LYS A 27 3.36 -33.74 -6.36
C LYS A 27 2.39 -34.75 -5.75
N THR A 28 1.67 -34.42 -4.67
CA THR A 28 0.88 -35.38 -3.87
C THR A 28 -0.54 -34.94 -3.55
N GLU A 29 -0.95 -33.68 -3.84
CA GLU A 29 -2.30 -33.22 -3.58
C GLU A 29 -3.22 -33.44 -4.80
N ASP A 30 -4.51 -33.65 -4.53
CA ASP A 30 -5.54 -33.79 -5.54
C ASP A 30 -5.53 -32.59 -6.51
N PRO A 31 -5.35 -32.81 -7.81
CA PRO A 31 -5.35 -31.72 -8.79
C PRO A 31 -6.64 -30.90 -8.82
N GLU A 32 -7.76 -31.45 -8.39
CA GLU A 32 -9.04 -30.74 -8.30
C GLU A 32 -9.02 -29.73 -7.17
N PHE A 33 -8.54 -30.11 -6.01
CA PHE A 33 -8.33 -29.22 -4.87
C PHE A 33 -7.37 -28.06 -5.22
N LEU A 34 -6.27 -28.35 -5.91
CA LEU A 34 -5.31 -27.32 -6.33
C LEU A 34 -5.91 -26.35 -7.36
N ARG A 35 -6.78 -26.82 -8.26
CA ARG A 35 -7.52 -25.95 -9.17
C ARG A 35 -8.52 -25.06 -8.47
N ASP A 36 -9.19 -25.56 -7.44
CA ASP A 36 -10.08 -24.78 -6.60
C ASP A 36 -9.31 -23.66 -5.86
N LEU A 37 -8.16 -23.99 -5.28
CA LEU A 37 -7.27 -22.99 -4.68
C LEU A 37 -6.79 -21.95 -5.70
N PHE A 38 -6.44 -22.38 -6.91
CA PHE A 38 -6.00 -21.47 -7.98
C PHE A 38 -7.11 -20.47 -8.32
N ILE A 39 -8.35 -20.92 -8.56
CA ILE A 39 -9.42 -20.03 -8.94
C ILE A 39 -9.85 -19.07 -7.84
N ARG A 40 -9.74 -19.48 -6.57
CA ARG A 40 -10.06 -18.64 -5.40
C ARG A 40 -8.98 -17.61 -5.10
N ASN A 41 -7.72 -17.90 -5.38
CA ASN A 41 -6.60 -17.04 -5.03
C ASN A 41 -6.08 -16.19 -6.18
N ILE A 42 -6.39 -16.52 -7.42
CA ILE A 42 -5.94 -15.76 -8.57
C ILE A 42 -6.99 -14.74 -8.99
N ILE A 43 -6.54 -13.49 -9.12
CA ILE A 43 -7.35 -12.36 -9.60
C ILE A 43 -6.74 -11.86 -10.90
N TYR A 44 -7.56 -11.58 -11.89
CA TYR A 44 -7.13 -10.88 -13.10
C TYR A 44 -7.38 -9.37 -12.96
N ILE A 45 -6.37 -8.56 -13.19
CA ILE A 45 -6.42 -7.10 -13.16
C ILE A 45 -6.47 -6.59 -14.59
N ARG A 46 -7.61 -6.05 -15.01
CA ARG A 46 -7.86 -5.64 -16.40
C ARG A 46 -6.88 -4.62 -16.91
N GLN A 47 -6.62 -3.59 -16.10
CA GLN A 47 -5.85 -2.44 -16.51
C GLN A 47 -4.39 -2.74 -16.80
N THR A 48 -3.78 -3.56 -15.97
CA THR A 48 -2.37 -3.94 -16.13
C THR A 48 -2.21 -5.22 -16.93
N CYS A 49 -3.31 -5.91 -17.25
CA CYS A 49 -3.33 -7.24 -17.87
C CYS A 49 -2.49 -8.28 -17.10
N ASN A 50 -2.38 -8.09 -15.79
CA ASN A 50 -1.63 -8.98 -14.89
C ASN A 50 -2.58 -9.82 -14.05
N TYR A 51 -2.03 -10.88 -13.48
CA TYR A 51 -2.67 -11.69 -12.46
C TYR A 51 -2.11 -11.34 -11.08
N TYR A 52 -2.93 -11.44 -10.07
CA TYR A 52 -2.51 -11.25 -8.68
C TYR A 52 -2.88 -12.48 -7.87
N ASN A 53 -1.93 -13.00 -7.11
CA ASN A 53 -2.17 -14.10 -6.19
C ASN A 53 -2.39 -13.55 -4.78
N LEU A 54 -3.60 -13.74 -4.24
CA LEU A 54 -4.00 -13.28 -2.92
C LEU A 54 -3.18 -13.94 -1.80
N ALA A 55 -2.91 -15.23 -1.93
CA ALA A 55 -2.17 -15.99 -0.91
C ALA A 55 -0.68 -15.60 -0.86
N LEU A 56 -0.08 -15.35 -2.03
CA LEU A 56 1.34 -14.96 -2.14
C LEU A 56 1.54 -13.45 -2.11
N ASN A 57 0.44 -12.69 -2.16
CA ASN A 57 0.45 -11.24 -2.12
C ASN A 57 1.34 -10.60 -3.21
N GLY A 58 1.30 -11.18 -4.41
CA GLY A 58 2.17 -10.83 -5.53
C GLY A 58 1.46 -10.75 -6.88
N ALA A 59 1.97 -9.86 -7.75
CA ALA A 59 1.51 -9.73 -9.13
C ALA A 59 2.37 -10.61 -10.06
N TYR A 60 1.71 -11.24 -11.03
CA TYR A 60 2.31 -12.14 -11.99
C TYR A 60 1.90 -11.78 -13.42
N LYS A 61 2.83 -11.90 -14.35
CA LYS A 61 2.53 -11.84 -15.76
C LYS A 61 1.85 -13.14 -16.21
N LYS A 62 1.14 -13.09 -17.34
CA LYS A 62 0.44 -14.24 -17.93
C LYS A 62 1.33 -15.47 -18.07
N ASP A 63 2.53 -15.29 -18.62
CA ASP A 63 3.46 -16.41 -18.85
C ASP A 63 3.93 -17.09 -17.57
N ALA A 64 4.07 -16.32 -16.50
CA ALA A 64 4.43 -16.87 -15.17
C ALA A 64 3.30 -17.75 -14.62
N ILE A 65 2.04 -17.30 -14.71
CA ILE A 65 0.87 -18.09 -14.33
C ILE A 65 0.76 -19.36 -15.20
N ASP A 66 0.94 -19.23 -16.51
CA ASP A 66 0.85 -20.34 -17.45
C ASP A 66 1.94 -21.40 -17.18
N THR A 67 3.11 -20.99 -16.73
CA THR A 67 4.21 -21.89 -16.39
C THR A 67 4.01 -22.55 -15.02
N GLU A 68 3.70 -21.76 -14.01
CA GLU A 68 3.64 -22.21 -12.62
C GLU A 68 2.50 -23.21 -12.37
N TYR A 69 1.33 -22.95 -12.98
CA TYR A 69 0.12 -23.75 -12.73
C TYR A 69 -0.24 -24.77 -13.81
N LYS A 70 0.63 -24.95 -14.81
CA LYS A 70 0.38 -25.90 -15.92
C LYS A 70 0.06 -27.32 -15.47
N ASN A 71 0.78 -27.78 -14.45
CA ASN A 71 0.71 -29.17 -14.02
C ASN A 71 -0.63 -29.57 -13.38
N ILE A 72 -1.34 -28.60 -12.78
CA ILE A 72 -2.63 -28.81 -12.12
C ILE A 72 -3.82 -28.76 -13.11
N MET A 73 -3.63 -28.28 -14.33
CA MET A 73 -4.71 -28.14 -15.29
C MET A 73 -5.24 -29.52 -15.74
N PRO A 74 -6.57 -29.62 -16.01
CA PRO A 74 -7.19 -30.85 -16.46
C PRO A 74 -6.71 -31.20 -17.87
N SER A 75 -6.45 -32.48 -18.12
CA SER A 75 -6.16 -32.95 -19.48
C SER A 75 -7.46 -33.13 -20.26
N ASN A 76 -7.46 -32.76 -21.52
CA ASN A 76 -8.53 -33.07 -22.45
C ASN A 76 -8.47 -34.56 -22.88
N LYS A 77 -9.42 -35.00 -23.71
CA LYS A 77 -9.49 -36.38 -24.22
C LYS A 77 -8.23 -36.81 -24.99
N HIS A 78 -7.41 -35.90 -25.45
CA HIS A 78 -6.16 -36.15 -26.18
C HIS A 78 -4.92 -35.98 -25.29
N GLY A 79 -5.06 -35.89 -23.96
CA GLY A 79 -3.94 -35.73 -23.03
C GLY A 79 -3.35 -34.32 -22.98
N THR A 80 -3.89 -33.38 -23.74
CA THR A 80 -3.39 -31.98 -23.76
C THR A 80 -4.00 -31.18 -22.61
N LYS A 81 -3.18 -30.40 -21.93
CA LYS A 81 -3.63 -29.49 -20.86
C LYS A 81 -3.78 -28.08 -21.41
N PRO A 82 -4.89 -27.34 -21.10
CA PRO A 82 -5.03 -25.94 -21.45
C PRO A 82 -4.01 -25.09 -20.70
N LYS A 83 -3.75 -23.91 -21.22
CA LYS A 83 -2.98 -22.92 -20.44
C LYS A 83 -3.79 -22.47 -19.23
N PRO A 84 -3.18 -22.32 -18.04
CA PRO A 84 -3.86 -21.82 -16.84
C PRO A 84 -4.64 -20.54 -17.04
N SER A 85 -4.08 -19.58 -17.77
CA SER A 85 -4.75 -18.31 -18.12
C SER A 85 -6.01 -18.50 -18.99
N GLU A 86 -5.99 -19.44 -19.93
CA GLU A 86 -7.14 -19.80 -20.77
C GLU A 86 -8.21 -20.49 -19.93
N TRP A 87 -7.82 -21.48 -19.12
CA TRP A 87 -8.73 -22.16 -18.21
C TRP A 87 -9.37 -21.18 -17.23
N PHE A 88 -8.58 -20.28 -16.61
CA PHE A 88 -9.08 -19.21 -15.75
C PHE A 88 -10.12 -18.35 -16.48
N SER A 89 -9.86 -17.95 -17.73
CA SER A 89 -10.74 -17.06 -18.49
C SER A 89 -12.12 -17.66 -18.75
N LEU A 90 -12.22 -18.98 -18.82
CA LEU A 90 -13.46 -19.73 -19.06
C LEU A 90 -14.20 -20.09 -17.76
N HIS A 91 -13.52 -20.01 -16.60
CA HIS A 91 -14.10 -20.45 -15.34
C HIS A 91 -15.17 -19.46 -14.83
N SER A 92 -16.31 -19.98 -14.36
CA SER A 92 -17.43 -19.15 -13.89
C SER A 92 -17.14 -18.36 -12.59
N GLN A 93 -16.30 -18.92 -11.73
CA GLN A 93 -15.94 -18.33 -10.44
C GLN A 93 -14.69 -17.42 -10.50
N LYS A 94 -14.17 -17.14 -11.70
CA LYS A 94 -13.03 -16.25 -11.86
C LYS A 94 -13.26 -14.87 -11.23
N ILE A 95 -12.25 -14.35 -10.59
CA ILE A 95 -12.28 -13.02 -9.99
C ILE A 95 -11.56 -12.06 -10.92
N ILE A 96 -12.27 -11.01 -11.34
CA ILE A 96 -11.76 -9.94 -12.20
C ILE A 96 -11.96 -8.63 -11.47
N VAL A 97 -10.92 -7.82 -11.42
CA VAL A 97 -10.95 -6.44 -10.90
C VAL A 97 -10.51 -5.46 -11.99
N GLU A 98 -10.93 -4.21 -11.89
CA GLU A 98 -10.55 -3.18 -12.84
C GLU A 98 -9.07 -2.80 -12.71
N ASP A 99 -8.65 -2.49 -11.50
CA ASP A 99 -7.30 -2.01 -11.18
C ASP A 99 -7.02 -2.13 -9.68
N TYR A 100 -5.89 -1.59 -9.25
CA TYR A 100 -5.59 -1.30 -7.85
C TYR A 100 -6.29 -0.01 -7.42
N LEU A 101 -6.73 0.03 -6.15
CA LEU A 101 -7.27 1.24 -5.55
C LEU A 101 -6.76 1.36 -4.11
N TYR A 102 -6.17 2.49 -3.77
CA TYR A 102 -5.67 2.74 -2.41
C TYR A 102 -6.79 3.28 -1.53
N ARG A 103 -7.31 2.45 -0.63
CA ARG A 103 -8.43 2.78 0.26
C ARG A 103 -8.19 2.27 1.68
N PRO A 104 -7.46 3.04 2.52
CA PRO A 104 -7.21 2.65 3.91
C PRO A 104 -8.48 2.45 4.74
N SER A 105 -9.53 3.28 4.54
CA SER A 105 -10.82 3.17 5.24
C SER A 105 -11.61 1.90 4.94
N GLN A 106 -11.27 1.20 3.84
CA GLN A 106 -11.91 -0.05 3.43
C GLN A 106 -10.92 -1.22 3.51
N TYR A 107 -9.90 -1.09 4.37
CA TYR A 107 -8.95 -2.17 4.57
C TYR A 107 -9.58 -3.29 5.40
N ASP A 108 -9.49 -4.48 4.86
CA ASP A 108 -9.83 -5.73 5.53
C ASP A 108 -8.72 -6.73 5.17
N GLU A 109 -8.15 -7.39 6.18
CA GLU A 109 -7.06 -8.35 5.97
C GLU A 109 -7.52 -9.57 5.18
N GLU A 110 -8.78 -9.99 5.39
CA GLU A 110 -9.37 -11.15 4.73
C GLU A 110 -9.97 -10.78 3.37
N GLN A 111 -10.51 -9.56 3.24
CA GLN A 111 -11.21 -9.10 2.04
C GLN A 111 -10.45 -7.98 1.32
N LYS A 112 -9.47 -8.34 0.50
CA LYS A 112 -8.67 -7.37 -0.27
C LYS A 112 -9.38 -6.76 -1.47
N ILE A 113 -10.54 -7.30 -1.86
CA ILE A 113 -11.31 -6.82 -3.00
C ILE A 113 -12.40 -5.89 -2.50
N ILE A 114 -12.38 -4.66 -2.97
CA ILE A 114 -13.34 -3.61 -2.62
C ILE A 114 -14.20 -3.23 -3.84
N THR A 115 -15.40 -2.74 -3.57
CA THR A 115 -16.30 -2.23 -4.61
C THR A 115 -16.34 -0.71 -4.54
N TYR A 116 -16.08 -0.07 -5.67
CA TYR A 116 -16.17 1.37 -5.82
C TYR A 116 -16.80 1.72 -7.17
N ASN A 117 -17.79 2.60 -7.19
CA ASN A 117 -18.56 2.96 -8.40
C ASN A 117 -19.04 1.73 -9.20
N ASN A 118 -19.61 0.75 -8.51
CA ASN A 118 -20.10 -0.52 -9.07
C ASN A 118 -19.04 -1.38 -9.80
N LYS A 119 -17.76 -1.13 -9.52
CA LYS A 119 -16.63 -1.90 -10.06
C LYS A 119 -15.81 -2.48 -8.92
N LYS A 120 -15.17 -3.62 -9.17
CA LYS A 120 -14.29 -4.28 -8.23
C LYS A 120 -12.85 -3.81 -8.42
N TYR A 121 -12.16 -3.57 -7.33
CA TYR A 121 -10.75 -3.16 -7.28
C TYR A 121 -10.00 -3.99 -6.24
N LEU A 122 -8.70 -4.14 -6.45
CA LEU A 122 -7.80 -4.70 -5.44
C LEU A 122 -7.30 -3.57 -4.55
N ASN A 123 -7.61 -3.62 -3.25
CA ASN A 123 -7.12 -2.62 -2.30
C ASN A 123 -5.60 -2.74 -2.16
N SER A 124 -4.87 -1.71 -2.55
CA SER A 124 -3.41 -1.66 -2.46
C SER A 124 -2.88 -1.14 -1.13
N TYR A 125 -3.76 -0.66 -0.25
CA TYR A 125 -3.36 -0.27 1.11
C TYR A 125 -2.95 -1.48 1.94
N LYS A 126 -1.84 -1.34 2.67
CA LYS A 126 -1.36 -2.32 3.66
C LYS A 126 -0.94 -1.56 4.90
N PRO A 127 -1.59 -1.77 6.06
CA PRO A 127 -1.15 -1.16 7.29
C PRO A 127 0.25 -1.65 7.66
N ASN A 128 1.01 -0.81 8.32
CA ASN A 128 2.22 -1.25 8.99
C ASN A 128 1.81 -1.74 10.39
N ILE A 129 1.96 -3.03 10.63
CA ILE A 129 1.60 -3.63 11.91
C ILE A 129 2.76 -3.41 12.87
N ILE A 130 2.56 -2.51 13.82
CA ILE A 130 3.51 -2.25 14.92
C ILE A 130 2.79 -2.56 16.22
N ASP A 131 3.35 -3.47 17.00
CA ASP A 131 2.87 -3.70 18.37
C ASP A 131 3.41 -2.59 19.26
N ALA A 132 2.55 -1.62 19.60
CA ALA A 132 2.89 -0.55 20.52
C ALA A 132 3.09 -1.11 21.93
N VAL A 133 4.22 -0.83 22.52
CA VAL A 133 4.54 -1.19 23.91
C VAL A 133 4.82 0.09 24.69
N PRO A 134 4.43 0.16 25.98
CA PRO A 134 4.83 1.26 26.84
C PRO A 134 6.36 1.38 26.89
N GLY A 135 6.86 2.60 26.76
CA GLY A 135 8.30 2.90 26.76
C GLY A 135 8.58 4.32 27.20
N ASP A 136 9.85 4.67 27.29
CA ASP A 136 10.30 6.03 27.58
C ASP A 136 10.17 6.89 26.31
N THR A 137 9.38 7.95 26.39
CA THR A 137 9.14 8.92 25.30
C THR A 137 9.97 10.18 25.42
N LYS A 138 10.81 10.30 26.45
CA LYS A 138 11.55 11.53 26.79
C LYS A 138 12.28 12.15 25.59
N MET A 139 13.02 11.35 24.82
CA MET A 139 13.74 11.86 23.65
C MET A 139 12.80 12.39 22.56
N PHE A 140 11.63 11.80 22.42
CA PHE A 140 10.60 12.27 21.47
C PHE A 140 9.99 13.59 21.96
N ASP A 141 9.66 13.67 23.23
CA ASP A 141 9.11 14.88 23.86
C ASP A 141 10.11 16.05 23.76
N GLU A 142 11.40 15.82 24.08
CA GLU A 142 12.47 16.80 23.89
C GLU A 142 12.62 17.27 22.45
N LEU A 143 12.51 16.37 21.47
CA LEU A 143 12.53 16.73 20.06
C LEU A 143 11.34 17.63 19.70
N LEU A 144 10.14 17.31 20.19
CA LEU A 144 8.96 18.13 19.94
C LEU A 144 9.04 19.50 20.58
N ASP A 145 9.57 19.59 21.81
CA ASP A 145 9.78 20.87 22.50
C ASP A 145 10.81 21.74 21.79
N LEU A 146 11.83 21.13 21.21
CA LEU A 146 12.81 21.84 20.37
C LEU A 146 12.21 22.37 19.08
N LEU A 147 11.41 21.53 18.38
CA LEU A 147 10.80 21.89 17.09
C LEU A 147 9.63 22.85 17.23
N PHE A 148 8.88 22.73 18.31
CA PHE A 148 7.64 23.48 18.57
C PHE A 148 7.63 24.03 20.00
N PRO A 149 8.36 25.14 20.25
CA PRO A 149 8.40 25.75 21.59
C PRO A 149 7.03 26.27 22.06
N ASP A 150 6.14 26.59 21.13
CA ASP A 150 4.76 26.96 21.42
C ASP A 150 3.93 25.70 21.67
N VAL A 151 3.33 25.59 22.87
CA VAL A 151 2.58 24.41 23.31
C VAL A 151 1.34 24.19 22.45
N GLU A 152 0.63 25.23 22.07
CA GLU A 152 -0.59 25.12 21.25
C GLU A 152 -0.24 24.58 19.84
N ILE A 153 0.85 25.06 19.26
CA ILE A 153 1.33 24.58 17.96
C ILE A 153 1.78 23.11 18.09
N LYS A 154 2.51 22.77 19.15
CA LYS A 154 2.96 21.40 19.39
C LYS A 154 1.78 20.44 19.49
N GLU A 155 0.75 20.76 20.26
CA GLU A 155 -0.46 19.95 20.38
C GLU A 155 -1.17 19.76 19.03
N LYS A 156 -1.35 20.83 18.25
CA LYS A 156 -1.95 20.73 16.91
C LYS A 156 -1.17 19.84 15.95
N VAL A 157 0.16 19.89 16.01
CA VAL A 157 1.02 19.02 15.19
C VAL A 157 0.90 17.57 15.64
N LEU A 158 0.89 17.31 16.94
CA LEU A 158 0.66 15.97 17.48
C LEU A 158 -0.70 15.42 17.09
N ASP A 159 -1.75 16.20 17.24
CA ASP A 159 -3.12 15.81 16.85
C ASP A 159 -3.17 15.45 15.37
N TRP A 160 -2.48 16.21 14.51
CA TRP A 160 -2.42 15.94 13.08
C TRP A 160 -1.74 14.59 12.78
N TYR A 161 -0.62 14.29 13.45
CA TYR A 161 0.06 12.99 13.30
C TYR A 161 -0.76 11.85 13.89
N CYS A 162 -1.37 12.04 15.07
CA CYS A 162 -2.25 11.06 15.68
C CYS A 162 -3.44 10.72 14.78
N HIS A 163 -4.03 11.72 14.13
CA HIS A 163 -5.14 11.52 13.20
C HIS A 163 -4.73 10.63 12.02
N ILE A 164 -3.58 10.88 11.41
CA ILE A 164 -3.08 10.05 10.29
C ILE A 164 -2.91 8.59 10.72
N ILE A 165 -2.43 8.34 11.95
CA ILE A 165 -2.20 7.00 12.46
C ILE A 165 -3.53 6.31 12.78
N GLN A 166 -4.43 7.00 13.47
CA GLN A 166 -5.67 6.41 13.99
C GLN A 166 -6.77 6.31 12.94
N LYS A 167 -6.77 7.23 11.95
CA LYS A 167 -7.80 7.32 10.92
C LYS A 167 -7.19 7.35 9.52
N PRO A 168 -6.53 6.29 9.09
CA PRO A 168 -5.74 6.26 7.85
C PRO A 168 -6.55 6.50 6.57
N GLY A 169 -7.88 6.45 6.65
CA GLY A 169 -8.77 6.72 5.53
C GLY A 169 -9.33 8.12 5.46
N ASP A 170 -9.16 8.89 6.53
CA ASP A 170 -9.73 10.23 6.64
C ASP A 170 -8.73 11.26 6.11
N LYS A 171 -9.16 12.05 5.14
CA LYS A 171 -8.31 13.07 4.55
C LYS A 171 -8.31 14.33 5.39
N ILE A 172 -7.13 14.73 5.85
CA ILE A 172 -6.90 16.03 6.47
C ILE A 172 -6.80 17.09 5.37
N ARG A 173 -7.61 18.17 5.47
CA ARG A 173 -7.72 19.21 4.44
C ARG A 173 -6.77 20.40 4.65
N TYR A 174 -5.69 20.17 5.34
CA TYR A 174 -4.59 21.13 5.48
C TYR A 174 -3.26 20.39 5.58
N ALA A 175 -2.17 21.07 5.30
CA ALA A 175 -0.83 20.54 5.39
C ALA A 175 -0.01 21.35 6.41
N ILE A 176 0.97 20.71 7.01
CA ILE A 176 1.92 21.36 7.89
C ILE A 176 3.08 21.88 7.05
N LEU A 177 3.39 23.17 7.16
CA LEU A 177 4.58 23.78 6.60
C LEU A 177 5.61 23.98 7.72
N LEU A 178 6.72 23.26 7.66
CA LEU A 178 7.84 23.41 8.57
C LEU A 178 8.88 24.34 7.95
N TYR A 179 9.02 25.52 8.51
CA TYR A 179 10.01 26.51 8.06
C TYR A 179 11.05 26.75 9.16
N SER A 180 12.30 26.83 8.79
CA SER A 180 13.41 27.21 9.66
C SER A 180 14.53 27.79 8.82
N PRO A 181 15.14 28.92 9.22
CA PRO A 181 16.32 29.47 8.55
C PRO A 181 17.55 28.58 8.73
N GLU A 182 17.59 27.77 9.77
CA GLU A 182 18.69 26.86 10.06
C GLU A 182 18.39 25.46 9.57
N GLN A 183 19.43 24.76 9.13
CA GLN A 183 19.38 23.36 8.72
C GLN A 183 19.64 22.43 9.92
N GLN A 184 19.31 21.15 9.76
CA GLN A 184 19.59 20.08 10.73
C GLN A 184 18.88 20.20 12.11
N LEU A 185 17.79 20.93 12.21
CA LEU A 185 16.99 21.04 13.43
C LEU A 185 16.08 19.82 13.72
N GLY A 186 16.17 18.75 12.97
CA GLY A 186 15.37 17.54 13.23
C GLY A 186 14.02 17.45 12.50
N LYS A 187 13.69 18.37 11.57
CA LYS A 187 12.45 18.28 10.77
C LYS A 187 12.33 16.94 10.03
N GLY A 188 13.42 16.49 9.41
CA GLY A 188 13.47 15.18 8.74
C GLY A 188 13.38 14.00 9.71
N SER A 189 13.84 14.16 10.95
CA SER A 189 13.74 13.11 11.98
C SER A 189 12.29 12.82 12.35
N LEU A 190 11.44 13.86 12.42
CA LEU A 190 10.01 13.69 12.68
C LEU A 190 9.33 12.90 11.56
N PHE A 191 9.62 13.22 10.29
CA PHE A 191 9.14 12.45 9.16
C PHE A 191 9.68 11.01 9.17
N GLY A 192 10.96 10.82 9.49
CA GLY A 192 11.58 9.50 9.63
C GLY A 192 10.91 8.62 10.68
N LEU A 193 10.48 9.21 11.81
CA LEU A 193 9.68 8.53 12.81
C LEU A 193 8.32 8.10 12.26
N MET A 194 7.60 9.02 11.61
CA MET A 194 6.31 8.70 11.00
C MET A 194 6.43 7.63 9.92
N ARG A 195 7.52 7.63 9.15
CA ARG A 195 7.81 6.58 8.16
C ARG A 195 7.99 5.21 8.82
N LYS A 196 8.59 5.14 10.01
CA LYS A 196 8.69 3.89 10.77
C LYS A 196 7.32 3.42 11.26
N ILE A 197 6.47 4.35 11.72
CA ILE A 197 5.13 4.03 12.23
C ILE A 197 4.20 3.61 11.09
N LEU A 198 4.11 4.38 10.02
CA LEU A 198 3.18 4.13 8.91
C LEU A 198 3.68 3.08 7.91
N GLY A 199 4.99 2.84 7.88
CA GLY A 199 5.66 2.00 6.91
C GLY A 199 5.99 2.72 5.60
N SER A 200 7.05 2.25 4.92
CA SER A 200 7.52 2.84 3.65
C SER A 200 6.50 2.73 2.51
N ASN A 201 5.59 1.74 2.58
CA ASN A 201 4.54 1.60 1.58
C ASN A 201 3.50 2.72 1.66
N ASN A 202 3.31 3.33 2.82
CA ASN A 202 2.30 4.35 3.09
C ASN A 202 2.88 5.76 3.20
N THR A 203 4.19 5.91 3.06
CA THR A 203 4.88 7.20 3.13
C THR A 203 5.73 7.42 1.89
N MET A 204 5.93 8.66 1.50
CA MET A 204 6.81 9.03 0.40
C MET A 204 7.45 10.39 0.70
N GLU A 205 8.71 10.51 0.35
CA GLU A 205 9.46 11.75 0.31
C GLU A 205 9.72 12.09 -1.14
N ILE A 206 9.39 13.29 -1.55
CA ILE A 206 9.53 13.77 -2.93
C ILE A 206 10.16 15.15 -2.93
N ASP A 207 10.92 15.46 -3.96
CA ASP A 207 11.36 16.81 -4.20
C ASP A 207 10.28 17.65 -4.91
N PHE A 208 10.52 18.95 -5.00
CA PHE A 208 9.62 19.89 -5.65
C PHE A 208 9.38 19.57 -7.14
N GLY A 209 10.41 19.14 -7.87
CA GLY A 209 10.33 18.79 -9.29
C GLY A 209 9.47 17.55 -9.51
N GLU A 210 9.67 16.51 -8.70
CA GLU A 210 8.86 15.28 -8.71
C GLU A 210 7.39 15.54 -8.38
N ALA A 211 7.12 16.49 -7.48
CA ALA A 211 5.75 16.87 -7.14
C ALA A 211 4.99 17.44 -8.34
N LEU A 212 5.68 18.07 -9.29
CA LEU A 212 5.10 18.62 -10.51
C LEU A 212 4.99 17.60 -11.65
N ASP A 213 5.67 16.47 -11.56
CA ASP A 213 5.65 15.46 -12.59
C ASP A 213 4.30 14.72 -12.62
N LYS A 214 3.98 14.16 -13.80
CA LYS A 214 2.71 13.44 -14.02
C LYS A 214 2.64 12.07 -13.37
N ALA A 215 3.77 11.52 -12.97
CA ALA A 215 3.86 10.21 -12.31
C ALA A 215 3.48 10.33 -10.82
N LYS A 216 2.20 10.35 -10.50
CA LYS A 216 1.65 10.67 -9.19
C LYS A 216 1.63 9.47 -8.22
N GLY A 217 2.72 8.74 -8.10
CA GLY A 217 2.84 7.63 -7.14
C GLY A 217 2.58 8.03 -5.68
N PHE A 218 2.78 9.30 -5.34
CA PHE A 218 2.54 9.86 -4.02
C PHE A 218 1.05 9.96 -3.64
N LEU A 219 0.12 9.94 -4.61
CA LEU A 219 -1.32 9.98 -4.33
C LEU A 219 -1.85 8.76 -3.58
N ASN A 220 -1.09 7.66 -3.64
CA ASN A 220 -1.41 6.42 -2.94
C ASN A 220 -0.59 6.29 -1.64
N LYS A 221 -0.45 7.40 -0.90
CA LYS A 221 0.29 7.46 0.36
C LYS A 221 -0.55 8.15 1.44
N GLN A 222 -0.35 7.74 2.69
CA GLN A 222 -0.95 8.39 3.85
C GLN A 222 -0.24 9.70 4.20
N LEU A 223 1.09 9.70 4.07
CA LEU A 223 1.93 10.84 4.39
C LEU A 223 2.95 11.07 3.28
N VAL A 224 2.97 12.30 2.76
CA VAL A 224 3.95 12.74 1.77
C VAL A 224 4.72 13.92 2.36
N LEU A 225 6.04 13.79 2.39
CA LEU A 225 6.95 14.91 2.64
C LEU A 225 7.36 15.49 1.28
N ILE A 226 7.16 16.80 1.11
CA ILE A 226 7.73 17.54 0.00
C ILE A 226 8.91 18.31 0.57
N ASP A 227 10.13 17.83 0.27
CA ASP A 227 11.33 18.48 0.77
C ASP A 227 11.78 19.62 -0.14
N GLU A 228 12.48 20.58 0.45
CA GLU A 228 13.07 21.72 -0.25
C GLU A 228 12.10 22.47 -1.19
N LEU A 229 11.03 23.03 -0.63
CA LEU A 229 10.18 23.99 -1.37
C LEU A 229 11.00 25.23 -1.75
N LYS A 230 11.92 25.09 -2.71
CA LYS A 230 12.67 26.23 -3.26
C LYS A 230 11.74 26.99 -4.19
N SER A 231 11.57 28.27 -3.94
CA SER A 231 10.94 29.16 -4.90
C SER A 231 11.94 29.42 -6.03
N ASP A 232 11.81 28.67 -7.14
CA ASP A 232 12.41 29.12 -8.38
C ASP A 232 11.88 30.52 -8.70
N GLU A 233 12.73 31.42 -9.15
CA GLU A 233 12.35 32.79 -9.51
C GLU A 233 11.29 32.90 -10.63
N LYS A 234 10.89 31.77 -11.22
CA LYS A 234 9.88 31.69 -12.26
C LYS A 234 8.47 31.64 -11.66
N TYR A 235 7.81 32.78 -11.64
CA TYR A 235 6.42 32.98 -11.20
C TYR A 235 5.43 31.88 -11.67
N ASN A 236 5.58 31.38 -12.91
CA ASN A 236 4.69 30.37 -13.47
C ASN A 236 4.85 28.97 -12.82
N THR A 237 6.03 28.61 -12.35
CA THR A 237 6.31 27.34 -11.67
C THR A 237 5.69 27.35 -10.28
N ASN A 238 5.84 28.45 -9.55
CA ASN A 238 5.25 28.63 -8.23
C ASN A 238 3.71 28.60 -8.28
N LYS A 239 3.10 29.20 -9.29
CA LYS A 239 1.64 29.18 -9.48
C LYS A 239 1.12 27.77 -9.77
N LYS A 240 1.81 26.99 -10.59
CA LYS A 240 1.45 25.60 -10.86
C LYS A 240 1.52 24.75 -9.58
N LEU A 241 2.57 24.89 -8.78
CA LEU A 241 2.71 24.20 -7.52
C LEU A 241 1.58 24.54 -6.56
N VAL A 242 1.33 25.83 -6.31
CA VAL A 242 0.27 26.25 -5.39
C VAL A 242 -1.09 25.68 -5.81
N ASN A 243 -1.38 25.71 -7.10
CA ASN A 243 -2.62 25.12 -7.62
C ASN A 243 -2.67 23.59 -7.42
N MET A 244 -1.56 22.91 -7.62
CA MET A 244 -1.47 21.45 -7.37
C MET A 244 -1.66 21.15 -5.89
N LEU A 245 -0.95 21.84 -4.99
CA LEU A 245 -1.07 21.66 -3.54
C LEU A 245 -2.51 21.93 -3.06
N LYS A 246 -3.14 23.00 -3.57
CA LYS A 246 -4.55 23.27 -3.27
C LYS A 246 -5.42 22.07 -3.64
N ARG A 247 -5.31 21.54 -4.84
CA ARG A 247 -6.06 20.37 -5.28
C ARG A 247 -5.76 19.14 -4.41
N LEU A 248 -4.49 18.87 -4.13
CA LEU A 248 -4.08 17.77 -3.26
C LEU A 248 -4.70 17.87 -1.86
N ILE A 249 -4.80 19.08 -1.32
CA ILE A 249 -5.32 19.31 0.03
C ILE A 249 -6.85 19.31 0.05
N THR A 250 -7.53 19.93 -0.93
CA THR A 250 -8.96 20.23 -0.85
C THR A 250 -9.86 19.21 -1.56
N GLU A 251 -9.41 18.57 -2.65
CA GLU A 251 -10.24 17.63 -3.41
C GLU A 251 -10.40 16.28 -2.70
N GLU A 252 -11.61 15.75 -2.65
CA GLU A 252 -11.93 14.49 -1.95
C GLU A 252 -11.41 13.24 -2.65
N ASN A 253 -11.39 13.26 -3.97
CA ASN A 253 -11.07 12.11 -4.81
C ASN A 253 -9.92 12.42 -5.74
N HIS A 254 -8.73 11.98 -5.39
CA HIS A 254 -7.73 11.75 -6.39
C HIS A 254 -7.95 10.34 -6.93
N GLY A 255 -8.92 10.21 -7.85
CA GLY A 255 -8.97 9.05 -8.72
C GLY A 255 -7.61 8.96 -9.42
N THR A 256 -7.01 7.79 -9.42
CA THR A 256 -5.69 7.51 -9.98
C THR A 256 -5.58 7.83 -11.47
N ARG A 257 -6.57 8.50 -12.09
CA ARG A 257 -6.68 8.68 -13.55
C ARG A 257 -7.18 10.00 -14.10
N GLU A 258 -7.65 10.91 -13.30
CA GLU A 258 -8.16 12.18 -13.85
C GLU A 258 -7.19 13.35 -13.68
N LEU A 259 -5.91 13.10 -13.78
CA LEU A 259 -4.94 14.18 -13.85
C LEU A 259 -4.00 13.97 -15.03
#